data_7aeb543ff7b88ea0758212c7c07b3f7b
#
_entry.id   7aeb543ff7b88ea0758212c7c07b3f7b
#
_cell.length_a   1.000
_cell.length_b   1.000
_cell.length_c   1.000
_cell.angle_alpha   90.00
_cell.angle_beta   90.00
_cell.angle_gamma   90.00
#
_symmetry.space_group_name_H-M   'P 1'
#
loop_
_entity.id
_entity.type
_entity.pdbx_description
1 polymer ?
#
loop_
_entity_poly.entity_id
_entity_poly.type
_entity_poly.pdbx_seq_one_letter_code
_entity_poly.pdbx_strand_id
1 'polypeptide(L)'
;MSQSASLPLVESLLDAPLPASGIAWLDAARQQNRAAFAAGGLPDTRVEAWKYTALRALGQRRFAAVDAEAQTHAVDPAAWALPGINGVRLVFVNGEFRADLSRLDQLPAGLNVLPLSQALQGHAEPLRFSLSRHYGDVGDAFAQINAAHARDGVVLRVDARAKIGVPVQLVFVAAAAAADVAWHVRNVIELGEAAELTLIEQHIGSGEPTQLATQLSDIELAEGSQLNHTVLQQAADRTSLIRRSAMRLHAHARATLHVLELGGALVRHDLRADLIGDHAQFHSRGVFMPRARQHIDTQLAIRHQARNTTSTSTWRGVASDRARGVFRGAMLVAPGADGSDANLSNKNLLLSPSAEIDTKPELEIYADEVKAAHGATVGQLDERALFYLRSRGISMAEARALLTAAFCRAMLDDLPNEALREHLSTQLLSHLPNT
;
A
#
# COMPACT_ATOMS: atom_id res chain seq x y z
N MET A 1 -32.04 -24.30 5.91
CA MET A 1 -30.79 -23.52 5.82
C MET A 1 -30.17 -23.80 4.46
N SER A 2 -30.35 -22.90 3.50
CA SER A 2 -29.73 -23.02 2.17
C SER A 2 -28.23 -22.93 2.38
N GLN A 3 -27.46 -23.96 2.01
CA GLN A 3 -26.01 -23.83 1.83
C GLN A 3 -25.83 -22.77 0.74
N SER A 4 -25.44 -21.54 1.12
CA SER A 4 -24.97 -20.59 0.14
C SER A 4 -23.74 -21.24 -0.49
N ALA A 5 -23.79 -21.52 -1.80
CA ALA A 5 -22.64 -22.05 -2.52
C ALA A 5 -21.43 -21.18 -2.22
N SER A 6 -20.35 -21.79 -1.77
CA SER A 6 -19.10 -21.09 -1.49
C SER A 6 -18.63 -20.39 -2.77
N LEU A 7 -18.10 -19.17 -2.64
CA LEU A 7 -17.59 -18.43 -3.80
C LEU A 7 -16.36 -19.15 -4.36
N PRO A 8 -16.19 -19.26 -5.70
CA PRO A 8 -15.04 -19.91 -6.33
C PRO A 8 -13.68 -19.44 -5.83
N LEU A 9 -13.54 -18.15 -5.51
CA LEU A 9 -12.34 -17.60 -4.88
C LEU A 9 -12.07 -18.21 -3.51
N VAL A 10 -13.11 -18.27 -2.66
CA VAL A 10 -12.96 -18.80 -1.30
C VAL A 10 -12.55 -20.26 -1.34
N GLU A 11 -13.21 -21.07 -2.20
CA GLU A 11 -12.84 -22.46 -2.41
C GLU A 11 -11.39 -22.61 -2.85
N SER A 12 -10.97 -21.90 -3.90
CA SER A 12 -9.61 -22.03 -4.44
C SER A 12 -8.52 -21.62 -3.43
N LEU A 13 -8.77 -20.62 -2.59
CA LEU A 13 -7.84 -20.21 -1.55
C LEU A 13 -7.80 -21.19 -0.36
N LEU A 14 -8.93 -21.83 -0.05
CA LEU A 14 -8.99 -22.87 0.98
C LEU A 14 -8.42 -24.21 0.51
N ASP A 15 -8.52 -24.53 -0.78
CA ASP A 15 -7.92 -25.73 -1.37
C ASP A 15 -6.39 -25.64 -1.46
N ALA A 16 -5.85 -24.41 -1.52
CA ALA A 16 -4.41 -24.21 -1.58
C ALA A 16 -3.71 -24.75 -0.31
N PRO A 17 -2.61 -25.51 -0.46
CA PRO A 17 -1.89 -26.05 0.69
C PRO A 17 -1.26 -24.94 1.53
N LEU A 18 -1.35 -25.07 2.86
CA LEU A 18 -0.61 -24.18 3.75
C LEU A 18 0.90 -24.43 3.63
N PRO A 19 1.72 -23.40 3.54
CA PRO A 19 3.16 -23.57 3.55
C PRO A 19 3.60 -24.10 4.93
N ALA A 20 4.33 -25.22 4.94
CA ALA A 20 4.93 -25.74 6.15
C ALA A 20 6.19 -24.93 6.48
N SER A 21 6.30 -24.41 7.70
CA SER A 21 7.48 -23.68 8.15
C SER A 21 8.42 -24.51 9.04
N GLY A 22 7.92 -25.59 9.63
CA GLY A 22 8.63 -26.33 10.66
C GLY A 22 8.69 -25.59 12.02
N ILE A 23 8.04 -24.43 12.13
CA ILE A 23 7.99 -23.59 13.33
C ILE A 23 6.58 -23.69 13.92
N ALA A 24 6.45 -24.40 15.03
CA ALA A 24 5.15 -24.79 15.60
C ALA A 24 4.19 -23.61 15.82
N TRP A 25 4.66 -22.48 16.36
CA TRP A 25 3.81 -21.33 16.59
C TRP A 25 3.35 -20.64 15.29
N LEU A 26 4.18 -20.67 14.22
CA LEU A 26 3.83 -20.08 12.93
C LEU A 26 2.82 -20.96 12.19
N ASP A 27 3.05 -22.27 12.18
CA ASP A 27 2.11 -23.23 11.57
C ASP A 27 0.76 -23.22 12.27
N ALA A 28 0.72 -23.05 13.60
CA ALA A 28 -0.52 -22.87 14.37
C ALA A 28 -1.23 -21.55 13.99
N ALA A 29 -0.50 -20.44 13.87
CA ALA A 29 -1.05 -19.16 13.46
C ALA A 29 -1.63 -19.20 12.03
N ARG A 30 -0.97 -19.89 11.10
CA ARG A 30 -1.46 -20.12 9.72
C ARG A 30 -2.77 -20.88 9.71
N GLN A 31 -2.86 -21.99 10.46
CA GLN A 31 -4.09 -22.76 10.59
C GLN A 31 -5.23 -21.94 11.19
N GLN A 32 -4.95 -21.16 12.23
CA GLN A 32 -5.94 -20.31 12.89
C GLN A 32 -6.51 -19.24 11.94
N ASN A 33 -5.66 -18.56 11.17
CA ASN A 33 -6.09 -17.55 10.20
C ASN A 33 -6.85 -18.17 9.02
N ARG A 34 -6.43 -19.36 8.53
CA ARG A 34 -7.18 -20.10 7.52
C ARG A 34 -8.57 -20.50 8.03
N ALA A 35 -8.68 -20.97 9.27
CA ALA A 35 -9.96 -21.31 9.87
C ALA A 35 -10.88 -20.09 10.03
N ALA A 36 -10.32 -18.92 10.40
CA ALA A 36 -11.07 -17.66 10.47
C ALA A 36 -11.61 -17.26 9.10
N PHE A 37 -10.80 -17.36 8.05
CA PHE A 37 -11.23 -17.10 6.67
C PHE A 37 -12.31 -18.09 6.20
N ALA A 38 -12.17 -19.37 6.52
CA ALA A 38 -13.17 -20.40 6.19
C ALA A 38 -14.52 -20.11 6.85
N ALA A 39 -14.52 -19.60 8.07
CA ALA A 39 -15.73 -19.24 8.81
C ALA A 39 -16.37 -17.92 8.31
N GLY A 40 -15.56 -16.91 8.00
CA GLY A 40 -16.03 -15.56 7.61
C GLY A 40 -16.25 -15.36 6.12
N GLY A 41 -15.47 -16.03 5.27
CA GLY A 41 -15.46 -15.83 3.82
C GLY A 41 -15.03 -14.44 3.40
N LEU A 42 -15.53 -13.97 2.25
CA LEU A 42 -15.27 -12.61 1.76
C LEU A 42 -16.28 -11.61 2.37
N PRO A 43 -15.83 -10.40 2.73
CA PRO A 43 -16.73 -9.34 3.16
C PRO A 43 -17.63 -8.89 2.00
N ASP A 44 -18.85 -8.53 2.33
CA ASP A 44 -19.76 -7.85 1.40
C ASP A 44 -19.86 -6.35 1.72
N THR A 45 -20.65 -5.62 0.94
CA THR A 45 -20.82 -4.15 1.09
C THR A 45 -21.60 -3.73 2.35
N ARG A 46 -22.09 -4.66 3.18
CA ARG A 46 -22.67 -4.38 4.49
C ARG A 46 -21.60 -4.24 5.57
N VAL A 47 -20.40 -4.79 5.32
CA VAL A 47 -19.23 -4.53 6.17
C VAL A 47 -18.74 -3.11 5.88
N GLU A 48 -18.77 -2.23 6.88
CA GLU A 48 -18.51 -0.79 6.70
C GLU A 48 -17.19 -0.51 5.98
N ALA A 49 -16.12 -1.23 6.31
CA ALA A 49 -14.83 -1.09 5.65
C ALA A 49 -14.83 -1.46 4.15
N TRP A 50 -15.87 -2.16 3.67
CA TRP A 50 -16.00 -2.64 2.28
C TRP A 50 -17.22 -2.06 1.57
N LYS A 51 -17.89 -1.08 2.18
CA LYS A 51 -19.14 -0.51 1.68
C LYS A 51 -19.07 -0.03 0.22
N TYR A 52 -17.96 0.56 -0.17
CA TYR A 52 -17.76 1.12 -1.51
C TYR A 52 -16.98 0.19 -2.45
N THR A 53 -16.54 -0.98 -1.97
CA THR A 53 -15.69 -1.91 -2.73
C THR A 53 -16.30 -3.29 -2.76
N ALA A 54 -17.12 -3.54 -3.78
CA ALA A 54 -17.81 -4.81 -3.97
C ALA A 54 -16.86 -5.89 -4.53
N LEU A 55 -16.76 -7.02 -3.84
CA LEU A 55 -15.88 -8.13 -4.21
C LEU A 55 -16.54 -9.18 -5.10
N ARG A 56 -17.77 -8.94 -5.59
CA ARG A 56 -18.55 -9.91 -6.36
C ARG A 56 -17.79 -10.45 -7.59
N ALA A 57 -17.18 -9.57 -8.37
CA ALA A 57 -16.45 -9.96 -9.58
C ALA A 57 -15.19 -10.78 -9.25
N LEU A 58 -14.45 -10.36 -8.22
CA LEU A 58 -13.27 -11.10 -7.73
C LEU A 58 -13.68 -12.45 -7.14
N GLY A 59 -14.77 -12.52 -6.38
CA GLY A 59 -15.29 -13.73 -5.76
C GLY A 59 -15.66 -14.84 -6.75
N GLN A 60 -15.96 -14.50 -8.01
CA GLN A 60 -16.27 -15.47 -9.07
C GLN A 60 -15.01 -16.04 -9.77
N ARG A 61 -13.81 -15.57 -9.42
CA ARG A 61 -12.57 -16.11 -9.98
C ARG A 61 -12.00 -17.22 -9.14
N ARG A 62 -11.16 -18.04 -9.76
CA ARG A 62 -10.34 -19.06 -9.10
C ARG A 62 -8.88 -18.73 -9.32
N PHE A 63 -8.06 -18.92 -8.31
CA PHE A 63 -6.62 -18.70 -8.40
C PHE A 63 -5.89 -19.94 -7.90
N ALA A 64 -4.89 -20.39 -8.63
CA ALA A 64 -3.97 -21.41 -8.17
C ALA A 64 -2.93 -20.80 -7.22
N ALA A 65 -2.35 -21.61 -6.34
CA ALA A 65 -1.13 -21.22 -5.64
C ALA A 65 0.03 -21.12 -6.65
N VAL A 66 0.96 -20.20 -6.40
CA VAL A 66 2.18 -20.12 -7.23
C VAL A 66 3.00 -21.39 -7.07
N ASP A 67 3.39 -22.00 -8.19
CA ASP A 67 4.32 -23.12 -8.23
C ASP A 67 5.76 -22.60 -8.19
N ALA A 68 6.51 -22.99 -7.17
CA ALA A 68 7.89 -22.58 -6.98
C ALA A 68 8.81 -23.03 -8.15
N GLU A 69 8.49 -24.13 -8.82
CA GLU A 69 9.28 -24.65 -9.95
C GLU A 69 8.99 -23.90 -11.28
N ALA A 70 7.82 -23.25 -11.37
CA ALA A 70 7.43 -22.47 -12.55
C ALA A 70 8.04 -21.06 -12.62
N GLN A 71 8.98 -20.73 -11.74
CA GLN A 71 9.51 -19.37 -11.52
C GLN A 71 10.49 -18.86 -12.58
N THR A 72 10.65 -19.51 -13.71
CA THR A 72 11.53 -19.02 -14.81
C THR A 72 10.88 -17.88 -15.63
N HIS A 73 9.94 -17.14 -15.05
CA HIS A 73 9.33 -16.02 -15.75
C HIS A 73 10.37 -14.93 -16.02
N ALA A 74 10.64 -14.69 -17.30
CA ALA A 74 11.45 -13.56 -17.72
C ALA A 74 10.72 -12.27 -17.31
N VAL A 75 11.35 -11.48 -16.47
CA VAL A 75 10.91 -10.13 -16.12
C VAL A 75 11.97 -9.14 -16.58
N ASP A 76 11.53 -8.02 -17.12
CA ASP A 76 12.45 -6.97 -17.57
C ASP A 76 12.83 -6.06 -16.39
N PRO A 77 14.11 -6.04 -15.96
CA PRO A 77 14.56 -5.14 -14.92
C PRO A 77 14.36 -3.65 -15.22
N ALA A 78 14.22 -3.28 -16.49
CA ALA A 78 13.92 -1.90 -16.87
C ALA A 78 12.56 -1.41 -16.33
N ALA A 79 11.62 -2.34 -16.07
CA ALA A 79 10.29 -1.99 -15.56
C ALA A 79 10.29 -1.33 -14.17
N TRP A 80 11.31 -1.60 -13.35
CA TRP A 80 11.46 -1.00 -12.01
C TRP A 80 12.72 -0.15 -11.86
N ALA A 81 13.41 0.12 -12.96
CA ALA A 81 14.59 0.96 -12.91
C ALA A 81 14.24 2.38 -12.44
N LEU A 82 14.99 2.86 -11.47
CA LEU A 82 14.90 4.23 -10.97
C LEU A 82 16.19 4.96 -11.37
N PRO A 83 16.17 5.74 -12.47
CA PRO A 83 17.36 6.46 -12.95
C PRO A 83 17.93 7.38 -11.87
N GLY A 84 19.25 7.35 -11.68
CA GLY A 84 19.93 8.16 -10.66
C GLY A 84 19.80 7.64 -9.22
N ILE A 85 19.06 6.55 -8.98
CA ILE A 85 18.87 5.98 -7.65
C ILE A 85 19.61 4.65 -7.57
N ASN A 86 20.65 4.65 -6.75
CA ASN A 86 21.42 3.45 -6.44
C ASN A 86 21.25 3.10 -4.96
N GLY A 87 21.06 1.81 -4.65
CA GLY A 87 20.85 1.37 -3.28
C GLY A 87 20.70 -0.13 -3.17
N VAL A 88 20.29 -0.55 -1.99
CA VAL A 88 19.91 -1.94 -1.70
C VAL A 88 18.60 -2.26 -2.40
N ARG A 89 18.47 -3.43 -3.02
CA ARG A 89 17.24 -3.81 -3.70
C ARG A 89 16.89 -5.27 -3.47
N LEU A 90 15.63 -5.50 -3.10
CA LEU A 90 15.03 -6.84 -3.04
C LEU A 90 13.92 -6.92 -4.08
N VAL A 91 13.92 -7.98 -4.87
CA VAL A 91 12.93 -8.24 -5.90
C VAL A 91 12.20 -9.54 -5.57
N PHE A 92 10.87 -9.45 -5.62
CA PHE A 92 9.96 -10.58 -5.47
C PHE A 92 9.14 -10.72 -6.74
N VAL A 93 9.11 -11.90 -7.32
CA VAL A 93 8.30 -12.20 -8.51
C VAL A 93 7.22 -13.21 -8.10
N ASN A 94 5.96 -12.85 -8.30
CA ASN A 94 4.80 -13.65 -7.87
C ASN A 94 4.92 -14.11 -6.39
N GLY A 95 5.42 -13.22 -5.54
CA GLY A 95 5.55 -13.43 -4.10
C GLY A 95 6.80 -14.19 -3.64
N GLU A 96 7.72 -14.55 -4.53
CA GLU A 96 8.94 -15.30 -4.23
C GLU A 96 10.20 -14.45 -4.45
N PHE A 97 11.14 -14.52 -3.54
CA PHE A 97 12.39 -13.76 -3.62
C PHE A 97 13.27 -14.20 -4.81
N ARG A 98 13.80 -13.23 -5.53
CA ARG A 98 14.70 -13.42 -6.67
C ARG A 98 16.08 -12.82 -6.38
N ALA A 99 17.00 -13.69 -5.95
CA ALA A 99 18.36 -13.28 -5.64
C ALA A 99 19.12 -12.70 -6.85
N ASP A 100 18.89 -13.28 -8.03
CA ASP A 100 19.51 -12.87 -9.29
C ASP A 100 19.08 -11.47 -9.78
N LEU A 101 17.92 -10.97 -9.34
CA LEU A 101 17.40 -9.65 -9.65
C LEU A 101 17.63 -8.63 -8.51
N SER A 102 18.02 -9.12 -7.35
CA SER A 102 18.24 -8.32 -6.15
C SER A 102 19.67 -7.79 -6.05
N ARG A 103 19.90 -6.81 -5.18
CA ARG A 103 21.23 -6.24 -4.91
C ARG A 103 21.42 -6.13 -3.41
N LEU A 104 22.09 -7.13 -2.83
CA LEU A 104 22.34 -7.26 -1.39
C LEU A 104 23.84 -7.38 -1.06
N ASP A 105 24.74 -7.24 -2.05
CA ASP A 105 26.17 -7.55 -1.91
C ASP A 105 26.91 -6.62 -0.97
N GLN A 106 26.39 -5.39 -0.77
CA GLN A 106 27.03 -4.35 0.05
C GLN A 106 25.95 -3.64 0.88
N LEU A 107 25.59 -4.25 2.01
CA LEU A 107 24.68 -3.61 2.94
C LEU A 107 25.42 -2.51 3.73
N PRO A 108 24.84 -1.30 3.84
CA PRO A 108 25.33 -0.28 4.74
C PRO A 108 25.44 -0.78 6.18
N ALA A 109 26.41 -0.28 6.93
CA ALA A 109 26.54 -0.59 8.35
C ALA A 109 25.25 -0.22 9.10
N GLY A 110 24.78 -1.12 9.95
CA GLY A 110 23.54 -0.96 10.69
C GLY A 110 22.26 -1.26 9.91
N LEU A 111 22.36 -1.69 8.64
CA LEU A 111 21.21 -2.20 7.89
C LEU A 111 21.27 -3.74 7.84
N ASN A 112 20.24 -4.38 8.35
CA ASN A 112 20.03 -5.81 8.27
C ASN A 112 18.77 -6.07 7.43
N VAL A 113 18.92 -6.75 6.30
CA VAL A 113 17.80 -7.05 5.42
C VAL A 113 17.90 -8.46 4.88
N LEU A 114 16.81 -9.23 5.01
CA LEU A 114 16.70 -10.61 4.57
C LEU A 114 15.33 -10.86 3.94
N PRO A 115 15.22 -11.77 2.97
CA PRO A 115 13.94 -12.38 2.64
C PRO A 115 13.36 -13.08 3.89
N LEU A 116 12.04 -13.02 4.05
CA LEU A 116 11.36 -13.64 5.19
C LEU A 116 11.63 -15.14 5.26
N SER A 117 11.64 -15.83 4.12
CA SER A 117 11.96 -17.25 4.01
C SER A 117 13.33 -17.61 4.61
N GLN A 118 14.33 -16.74 4.43
CA GLN A 118 15.67 -16.93 5.01
C GLN A 118 15.68 -16.54 6.51
N ALA A 119 15.02 -15.45 6.89
CA ALA A 119 14.93 -15.02 8.28
C ALA A 119 14.29 -16.08 9.17
N LEU A 120 13.31 -16.81 8.67
CA LEU A 120 12.64 -17.90 9.41
C LEU A 120 13.55 -19.11 9.67
N GLN A 121 14.60 -19.34 8.87
CA GLN A 121 15.52 -20.47 9.07
C GLN A 121 16.48 -20.28 10.26
N GLY A 122 16.77 -19.04 10.64
CA GLY A 122 17.76 -18.77 11.68
C GLY A 122 17.30 -17.88 12.82
N HIS A 123 16.30 -17.04 12.60
CA HIS A 123 15.90 -15.97 13.52
C HIS A 123 14.37 -15.79 13.60
N ALA A 124 13.64 -16.88 13.73
CA ALA A 124 12.17 -16.86 13.72
C ALA A 124 11.54 -16.23 14.97
N GLU A 125 12.10 -16.47 16.16
CA GLU A 125 11.46 -16.07 17.42
C GLU A 125 11.24 -14.54 17.56
N PRO A 126 12.18 -13.66 17.18
CA PRO A 126 11.93 -12.21 17.17
C PRO A 126 10.80 -11.75 16.24
N LEU A 127 10.41 -12.57 15.27
CA LEU A 127 9.31 -12.27 14.34
C LEU A 127 7.95 -12.75 14.85
N ARG A 128 7.92 -13.50 15.95
CA ARG A 128 6.72 -14.15 16.48
C ARG A 128 5.59 -13.14 16.70
N PHE A 129 5.88 -12.00 17.34
CA PHE A 129 4.84 -10.99 17.60
C PHE A 129 4.11 -10.53 16.34
N SER A 130 4.85 -10.26 15.27
CA SER A 130 4.25 -9.82 13.99
C SER A 130 3.60 -10.97 13.25
N LEU A 131 4.25 -12.15 13.17
CA LEU A 131 3.78 -13.25 12.31
C LEU A 131 2.70 -14.13 12.94
N SER A 132 2.56 -14.16 14.28
CA SER A 132 1.51 -14.94 14.96
C SER A 132 0.20 -14.19 15.14
N ARG A 133 0.07 -12.98 14.58
CA ARG A 133 -1.16 -12.18 14.70
C ARG A 133 -2.36 -12.93 14.13
N HIS A 134 -3.43 -12.96 14.91
CA HIS A 134 -4.73 -13.47 14.50
C HIS A 134 -5.62 -12.31 14.02
N TYR A 135 -6.28 -12.50 12.89
CA TYR A 135 -7.23 -11.57 12.31
C TYR A 135 -8.64 -12.19 12.45
N GLY A 136 -9.50 -11.61 13.32
CA GLY A 136 -10.78 -12.20 13.68
C GLY A 136 -11.98 -11.67 12.92
N ASP A 137 -11.87 -10.45 12.37
CA ASP A 137 -13.00 -9.77 11.74
C ASP A 137 -13.20 -10.23 10.29
N VAL A 138 -14.47 -10.31 9.85
CA VAL A 138 -14.79 -10.61 8.44
C VAL A 138 -14.21 -9.57 7.47
N GLY A 139 -14.07 -8.32 7.90
CA GLY A 139 -13.40 -7.26 7.14
C GLY A 139 -11.92 -7.52 6.88
N ASP A 140 -11.30 -8.42 7.64
CA ASP A 140 -9.89 -8.78 7.57
C ASP A 140 -9.59 -9.99 6.66
N ALA A 141 -10.54 -10.45 5.85
CA ALA A 141 -10.44 -11.66 5.03
C ALA A 141 -9.11 -11.79 4.27
N PHE A 142 -8.64 -10.73 3.63
CA PHE A 142 -7.35 -10.75 2.90
C PHE A 142 -6.13 -10.75 3.83
N ALA A 143 -6.25 -10.22 5.03
CA ALA A 143 -5.20 -10.35 6.04
C ALA A 143 -5.15 -11.78 6.61
N GLN A 144 -6.31 -12.43 6.79
CA GLN A 144 -6.39 -13.83 7.18
C GLN A 144 -5.71 -14.73 6.16
N ILE A 145 -6.02 -14.56 4.86
CA ILE A 145 -5.42 -15.32 3.77
C ILE A 145 -3.92 -15.05 3.65
N ASN A 146 -3.50 -13.80 3.75
CA ASN A 146 -2.07 -13.46 3.76
C ASN A 146 -1.35 -14.15 4.93
N ALA A 147 -1.87 -14.02 6.14
CA ALA A 147 -1.27 -14.63 7.33
C ALA A 147 -1.21 -16.16 7.25
N ALA A 148 -2.16 -16.80 6.54
CA ALA A 148 -2.17 -18.24 6.32
C ALA A 148 -1.15 -18.68 5.25
N HIS A 149 -1.05 -17.96 4.13
CA HIS A 149 -0.37 -18.44 2.93
C HIS A 149 0.93 -17.72 2.57
N ALA A 150 1.28 -16.59 3.21
CA ALA A 150 2.53 -15.89 2.90
C ALA A 150 3.74 -16.80 3.16
N ARG A 151 4.57 -16.97 2.12
CA ARG A 151 5.80 -17.76 2.18
C ARG A 151 7.02 -16.88 2.32
N ASP A 152 6.98 -15.68 1.73
CA ASP A 152 8.10 -14.77 1.66
C ASP A 152 7.68 -13.31 1.84
N GLY A 153 8.63 -12.41 1.74
CA GLY A 153 8.55 -10.98 1.95
C GLY A 153 9.85 -10.46 2.52
N VAL A 154 9.80 -9.36 3.25
CA VAL A 154 11.01 -8.69 3.76
C VAL A 154 11.04 -8.66 5.28
N VAL A 155 12.19 -8.99 5.86
CA VAL A 155 12.57 -8.61 7.22
C VAL A 155 13.67 -7.57 7.11
N LEU A 156 13.36 -6.32 7.49
CA LEU A 156 14.27 -5.19 7.43
C LEU A 156 14.43 -4.60 8.83
N ARG A 157 15.66 -4.49 9.31
CA ARG A 157 15.99 -3.86 10.57
C ARG A 157 17.09 -2.84 10.40
N VAL A 158 16.91 -1.68 11.00
CA VAL A 158 17.94 -0.64 11.07
C VAL A 158 18.34 -0.50 12.52
N ASP A 159 19.64 -0.67 12.79
CA ASP A 159 20.19 -0.58 14.14
C ASP A 159 20.00 0.82 14.73
N ALA A 160 19.98 0.92 16.04
CA ALA A 160 19.83 2.20 16.72
C ALA A 160 20.91 3.20 16.26
N ARG A 161 20.49 4.44 15.99
CA ARG A 161 21.33 5.57 15.52
C ARG A 161 21.98 5.38 14.16
N ALA A 162 21.69 4.29 13.45
CA ALA A 162 22.19 4.11 12.10
C ALA A 162 21.43 5.01 11.11
N LYS A 163 22.19 5.72 10.27
CA LYS A 163 21.64 6.56 9.19
C LYS A 163 21.96 5.91 7.87
N ILE A 164 20.96 5.33 7.24
CA ILE A 164 21.14 4.61 5.99
C ILE A 164 21.15 5.61 4.84
N GLY A 165 22.35 5.94 4.36
CA GLY A 165 22.59 7.00 3.35
C GLY A 165 22.15 6.65 1.93
N VAL A 166 21.73 5.39 1.68
CA VAL A 166 21.21 4.94 0.38
C VAL A 166 19.80 4.39 0.55
N PRO A 167 18.91 4.52 -0.44
CA PRO A 167 17.56 3.97 -0.33
C PRO A 167 17.57 2.43 -0.36
N VAL A 168 16.61 1.84 0.34
CA VAL A 168 16.25 0.44 0.18
C VAL A 168 15.03 0.36 -0.75
N GLN A 169 15.16 -0.42 -1.83
CA GLN A 169 14.12 -0.61 -2.83
C GLN A 169 13.51 -2.01 -2.67
N LEU A 170 12.21 -2.08 -2.48
CA LEU A 170 11.41 -3.30 -2.49
C LEU A 170 10.60 -3.33 -3.78
N VAL A 171 10.79 -4.37 -4.58
CA VAL A 171 10.11 -4.52 -5.87
C VAL A 171 9.27 -5.78 -5.85
N PHE A 172 7.97 -5.63 -6.04
CA PHE A 172 7.02 -6.72 -6.14
C PHE A 172 6.47 -6.79 -7.56
N VAL A 173 6.82 -7.84 -8.27
CA VAL A 173 6.47 -8.03 -9.68
C VAL A 173 5.40 -9.10 -9.81
N ALA A 174 4.25 -8.72 -10.36
CA ALA A 174 3.25 -9.65 -10.83
C ALA A 174 3.63 -10.06 -12.28
N ALA A 175 4.27 -11.21 -12.45
CA ALA A 175 4.64 -11.74 -13.75
C ALA A 175 3.58 -12.73 -14.28
N ALA A 176 3.37 -12.77 -15.59
CA ALA A 176 2.44 -13.71 -16.20
C ALA A 176 2.78 -15.16 -15.80
N ALA A 177 1.75 -15.97 -15.60
CA ALA A 177 1.85 -17.37 -15.23
C ALA A 177 0.96 -18.23 -16.15
N ALA A 178 1.16 -19.54 -16.15
CA ALA A 178 0.38 -20.47 -16.97
C ALA A 178 -1.12 -20.50 -16.59
N ALA A 179 -1.45 -20.07 -15.37
CA ALA A 179 -2.82 -19.96 -14.86
C ALA A 179 -2.98 -18.65 -14.08
N ASP A 180 -4.23 -18.29 -13.75
CA ASP A 180 -4.52 -17.24 -12.77
C ASP A 180 -3.97 -17.68 -11.41
N VAL A 181 -3.10 -16.90 -10.78
CA VAL A 181 -2.41 -17.27 -9.52
C VAL A 181 -2.68 -16.27 -8.41
N ALA A 182 -2.67 -16.78 -7.16
CA ALA A 182 -2.64 -15.96 -5.96
C ALA A 182 -1.29 -16.08 -5.27
N TRP A 183 -0.74 -14.95 -4.81
CA TRP A 183 0.48 -14.89 -4.03
C TRP A 183 0.38 -13.88 -2.88
N HIS A 184 1.17 -14.12 -1.87
CA HIS A 184 1.05 -13.43 -0.60
C HIS A 184 2.44 -13.10 -0.06
N VAL A 185 2.69 -11.83 0.28
CA VAL A 185 3.95 -11.39 0.89
C VAL A 185 3.70 -10.73 2.23
N ARG A 186 4.65 -10.90 3.14
CA ARG A 186 4.58 -10.30 4.46
C ARG A 186 5.88 -9.65 4.85
N ASN A 187 5.83 -8.35 5.20
CA ASN A 187 6.98 -7.54 5.50
C ASN A 187 7.00 -7.15 6.97
N VAL A 188 8.17 -7.23 7.58
CA VAL A 188 8.44 -6.74 8.94
C VAL A 188 9.58 -5.74 8.84
N ILE A 189 9.31 -4.48 9.21
CA ILE A 189 10.25 -3.37 9.08
C ILE A 189 10.40 -2.71 10.45
N GLU A 190 11.60 -2.69 10.99
CA GLU A 190 11.88 -2.18 12.32
C GLU A 190 13.04 -1.17 12.26
N LEU A 191 12.78 0.07 12.69
CA LEU A 191 13.80 1.09 12.86
C LEU A 191 14.12 1.24 14.34
N GLY A 192 15.38 1.04 14.71
CA GLY A 192 15.88 1.27 16.06
C GLY A 192 15.85 2.75 16.46
N GLU A 193 16.14 3.04 17.73
CA GLU A 193 16.17 4.40 18.29
C GLU A 193 17.01 5.35 17.43
N ALA A 194 16.45 6.50 17.04
CA ALA A 194 17.08 7.53 16.23
C ALA A 194 17.67 7.03 14.89
N ALA A 195 17.19 5.90 14.37
CA ALA A 195 17.59 5.39 13.06
C ALA A 195 16.91 6.16 11.92
N GLU A 196 17.57 6.23 10.77
CA GLU A 196 17.03 6.91 9.57
C GLU A 196 17.06 5.99 8.36
N LEU A 197 15.93 5.92 7.64
CA LEU A 197 15.79 5.09 6.44
C LEU A 197 14.97 5.78 5.36
N THR A 198 15.41 5.64 4.09
CA THR A 198 14.58 5.87 2.91
C THR A 198 14.20 4.54 2.28
N LEU A 199 12.90 4.29 2.19
CA LEU A 199 12.31 3.08 1.63
C LEU A 199 11.53 3.42 0.36
N ILE A 200 11.77 2.69 -0.72
CA ILE A 200 11.02 2.81 -1.98
C ILE A 200 10.36 1.46 -2.27
N GLU A 201 9.05 1.44 -2.36
CA GLU A 201 8.26 0.24 -2.64
C GLU A 201 7.61 0.37 -4.01
N GLN A 202 7.80 -0.63 -4.87
CA GLN A 202 7.23 -0.66 -6.21
C GLN A 202 6.40 -1.93 -6.41
N HIS A 203 5.18 -1.76 -6.93
CA HIS A 203 4.30 -2.85 -7.36
C HIS A 203 4.10 -2.75 -8.86
N ILE A 204 4.53 -3.76 -9.60
CA ILE A 204 4.64 -3.72 -11.05
C ILE A 204 4.00 -4.95 -11.66
N GLY A 205 3.34 -4.77 -12.82
CA GLY A 205 2.92 -5.87 -13.67
C GLY A 205 3.92 -6.11 -14.79
N SER A 206 4.22 -7.37 -15.09
CA SER A 206 5.02 -7.77 -16.25
C SER A 206 4.18 -8.68 -17.17
N GLY A 207 3.97 -8.25 -18.40
CA GLY A 207 3.02 -8.88 -19.32
C GLY A 207 1.56 -8.57 -18.95
N GLU A 208 0.67 -9.55 -19.13
CA GLU A 208 -0.76 -9.43 -18.78
C GLU A 208 -1.17 -10.45 -17.71
N PRO A 209 -0.63 -10.34 -16.49
CA PRO A 209 -0.95 -11.30 -15.44
C PRO A 209 -2.39 -11.10 -14.93
N THR A 210 -3.12 -12.19 -14.76
CA THR A 210 -4.35 -12.20 -13.96
C THR A 210 -4.02 -12.79 -12.61
N GLN A 211 -3.92 -11.94 -11.61
CA GLN A 211 -3.40 -12.34 -10.30
C GLN A 211 -4.19 -11.73 -9.15
N LEU A 212 -4.19 -12.44 -8.04
CA LEU A 212 -4.53 -11.90 -6.73
C LEU A 212 -3.27 -11.79 -5.89
N ALA A 213 -2.84 -10.58 -5.63
CA ALA A 213 -1.72 -10.29 -4.74
C ALA A 213 -2.22 -9.77 -3.40
N THR A 214 -1.70 -10.30 -2.30
CA THR A 214 -1.93 -9.69 -0.98
C THR A 214 -0.61 -9.36 -0.30
N GLN A 215 -0.57 -8.23 0.41
CA GLN A 215 0.59 -7.80 1.17
C GLN A 215 0.20 -7.32 2.56
N LEU A 216 0.90 -7.80 3.57
CA LEU A 216 0.87 -7.22 4.92
C LEU A 216 2.25 -6.66 5.26
N SER A 217 2.29 -5.41 5.74
CA SER A 217 3.51 -4.76 6.20
C SER A 217 3.31 -4.24 7.61
N ASP A 218 4.07 -4.78 8.55
CA ASP A 218 4.18 -4.30 9.92
C ASP A 218 5.44 -3.44 10.04
N ILE A 219 5.27 -2.15 10.42
CA ILE A 219 6.35 -1.15 10.46
C ILE A 219 6.41 -0.57 11.86
N GLU A 220 7.54 -0.75 12.54
CA GLU A 220 7.78 -0.27 13.89
C GLU A 220 8.88 0.80 13.88
N LEU A 221 8.58 1.99 14.37
CA LEU A 221 9.48 3.13 14.43
C LEU A 221 9.78 3.45 15.90
N ALA A 222 10.95 3.03 16.39
CA ALA A 222 11.39 3.32 17.75
C ALA A 222 11.60 4.82 17.98
N GLU A 223 11.84 5.21 19.23
CA GLU A 223 11.99 6.61 19.63
C GLU A 223 12.96 7.39 18.73
N GLY A 224 12.51 8.57 18.26
CA GLY A 224 13.32 9.48 17.45
C GLY A 224 13.67 9.00 16.05
N SER A 225 13.25 7.80 15.64
CA SER A 225 13.56 7.26 14.31
C SER A 225 12.81 8.00 13.20
N GLN A 226 13.35 7.94 11.97
CA GLN A 226 12.80 8.64 10.81
C GLN A 226 12.70 7.70 9.62
N LEU A 227 11.50 7.60 9.06
CA LEU A 227 11.23 6.83 7.85
C LEU A 227 10.69 7.76 6.74
N ASN A 228 11.39 7.78 5.60
CA ASN A 228 10.84 8.32 4.35
C ASN A 228 10.43 7.13 3.47
N HIS A 229 9.13 6.91 3.29
CA HIS A 229 8.58 5.79 2.53
C HIS A 229 7.87 6.30 1.29
N THR A 230 8.30 5.83 0.13
CA THR A 230 7.64 6.13 -1.16
C THR A 230 7.08 4.84 -1.75
N VAL A 231 5.82 4.86 -2.13
CA VAL A 231 5.13 3.74 -2.78
C VAL A 231 4.72 4.13 -4.18
N LEU A 232 5.17 3.37 -5.18
CA LEU A 232 4.74 3.46 -6.57
C LEU A 232 4.00 2.18 -6.95
N GLN A 233 2.69 2.27 -7.13
CA GLN A 233 1.85 1.15 -7.50
C GLN A 233 1.42 1.30 -8.97
N GLN A 234 1.87 0.36 -9.81
CA GLN A 234 1.61 0.24 -11.25
C GLN A 234 1.29 -1.22 -11.62
N ALA A 235 0.44 -1.86 -10.82
CA ALA A 235 0.00 -3.22 -11.11
C ALA A 235 -0.69 -3.29 -12.48
N ALA A 236 -0.56 -4.42 -13.16
CA ALA A 236 -1.19 -4.62 -14.47
C ALA A 236 -2.72 -4.61 -14.37
N ASP A 237 -3.40 -4.24 -15.46
CA ASP A 237 -4.85 -4.00 -15.52
C ASP A 237 -5.73 -5.21 -15.12
N ARG A 238 -5.17 -6.43 -15.06
CA ARG A 238 -5.90 -7.64 -14.64
C ARG A 238 -5.50 -8.12 -13.25
N THR A 239 -4.61 -7.44 -12.56
CA THR A 239 -4.15 -7.76 -11.22
C THR A 239 -5.07 -7.14 -10.16
N SER A 240 -5.49 -7.94 -9.19
CA SER A 240 -6.09 -7.48 -7.94
C SER A 240 -5.01 -7.43 -6.85
N LEU A 241 -4.79 -6.26 -6.26
CA LEU A 241 -3.77 -6.05 -5.22
C LEU A 241 -4.42 -5.51 -3.95
N ILE A 242 -4.38 -6.30 -2.88
CA ILE A 242 -4.91 -5.91 -1.57
C ILE A 242 -3.75 -5.78 -0.58
N ARG A 243 -3.47 -4.56 -0.15
CA ARG A 243 -2.35 -4.23 0.74
C ARG A 243 -2.86 -3.73 2.08
N ARG A 244 -2.15 -4.09 3.14
CA ARG A 244 -2.32 -3.50 4.45
C ARG A 244 -0.96 -3.11 5.00
N SER A 245 -0.83 -1.86 5.43
CA SER A 245 0.36 -1.33 6.08
C SER A 245 -0.03 -0.81 7.46
N ALA A 246 0.59 -1.33 8.51
CA ALA A 246 0.40 -0.88 9.88
C ALA A 246 1.71 -0.30 10.39
N MET A 247 1.71 1.01 10.70
CA MET A 247 2.84 1.74 11.25
C MET A 247 2.59 2.07 12.72
N ARG A 248 3.58 1.86 13.59
CA ARG A 248 3.56 2.28 14.97
C ARG A 248 4.72 3.23 15.24
N LEU A 249 4.40 4.43 15.71
CA LEU A 249 5.36 5.49 15.92
C LEU A 249 5.51 5.76 17.42
N HIS A 250 6.70 5.47 17.95
CA HIS A 250 7.06 5.77 19.33
C HIS A 250 7.41 7.27 19.51
N ALA A 251 7.85 7.66 20.70
CA ALA A 251 8.12 9.05 21.04
C ALA A 251 9.09 9.70 20.04
N HIS A 252 8.75 10.92 19.58
CA HIS A 252 9.56 11.68 18.62
C HIS A 252 9.81 10.99 17.26
N ALA A 253 9.26 9.80 17.01
CA ALA A 253 9.39 9.13 15.73
C ALA A 253 8.67 9.90 14.62
N ARG A 254 9.22 9.85 13.40
CA ARG A 254 8.67 10.54 12.24
C ARG A 254 8.53 9.59 11.06
N ALA A 255 7.36 9.58 10.44
CA ALA A 255 7.14 8.89 9.17
C ALA A 255 6.60 9.87 8.13
N THR A 256 7.25 9.90 6.96
CA THR A 256 6.76 10.62 5.79
C THR A 256 6.46 9.60 4.70
N LEU A 257 5.22 9.58 4.23
CA LEU A 257 4.74 8.62 3.25
C LEU A 257 4.28 9.34 1.98
N HIS A 258 4.84 8.94 0.83
CA HIS A 258 4.36 9.36 -0.49
C HIS A 258 3.79 8.14 -1.23
N VAL A 259 2.58 8.25 -1.77
CA VAL A 259 1.91 7.15 -2.48
C VAL A 259 1.44 7.62 -3.85
N LEU A 260 1.79 6.85 -4.87
CA LEU A 260 1.28 7.02 -6.23
C LEU A 260 0.64 5.71 -6.69
N GLU A 261 -0.69 5.70 -6.85
CA GLU A 261 -1.49 4.53 -7.21
C GLU A 261 -2.09 4.71 -8.61
N LEU A 262 -1.56 3.96 -9.59
CA LEU A 262 -1.83 4.17 -11.02
C LEU A 262 -2.41 2.98 -11.77
N GLY A 263 -2.39 1.77 -11.23
CA GLY A 263 -2.73 0.56 -11.97
C GLY A 263 -3.61 -0.43 -11.20
N GLY A 264 -3.84 -1.60 -11.81
CA GLY A 264 -4.58 -2.72 -11.23
C GLY A 264 -6.07 -2.73 -11.59
N ALA A 265 -6.67 -3.93 -11.65
CA ALA A 265 -8.12 -4.08 -11.81
C ALA A 265 -8.88 -3.65 -10.55
N LEU A 266 -8.41 -4.13 -9.40
CA LEU A 266 -8.86 -3.77 -8.07
C LEU A 266 -7.62 -3.57 -7.20
N VAL A 267 -7.42 -2.36 -6.71
CA VAL A 267 -6.36 -2.06 -5.75
C VAL A 267 -6.99 -1.55 -4.48
N ARG A 268 -6.60 -2.15 -3.35
CA ARG A 268 -6.98 -1.63 -2.05
C ARG A 268 -5.76 -1.51 -1.15
N HIS A 269 -5.65 -0.36 -0.51
CA HIS A 269 -4.61 -0.08 0.47
C HIS A 269 -5.23 0.31 1.81
N ASP A 270 -5.20 -0.60 2.77
CA ASP A 270 -5.54 -0.31 4.16
C ASP A 270 -4.28 0.20 4.88
N LEU A 271 -4.15 1.50 5.04
CA LEU A 271 -3.03 2.16 5.72
C LEU A 271 -3.46 2.60 7.12
N ARG A 272 -2.73 2.13 8.13
CA ARG A 272 -2.91 2.55 9.51
C ARG A 272 -1.62 3.12 10.08
N ALA A 273 -1.72 4.28 10.74
CA ALA A 273 -0.65 4.91 11.49
C ALA A 273 -1.09 5.14 12.94
N ASP A 274 -0.46 4.47 13.88
CA ASP A 274 -0.68 4.61 15.31
C ASP A 274 0.46 5.44 15.92
N LEU A 275 0.16 6.66 16.35
CA LEU A 275 1.09 7.56 17.03
C LEU A 275 1.00 7.26 18.53
N ILE A 276 1.84 6.33 18.99
CA ILE A 276 1.77 5.74 20.34
C ILE A 276 2.72 6.38 21.35
N GLY A 277 3.63 7.24 20.88
CA GLY A 277 4.56 7.96 21.74
C GLY A 277 4.42 9.48 21.59
N ASP A 278 4.77 10.22 22.64
CA ASP A 278 4.67 11.67 22.66
C ASP A 278 5.49 12.30 21.53
N HIS A 279 4.96 13.37 20.92
CA HIS A 279 5.60 14.10 19.81
C HIS A 279 5.84 13.27 18.55
N ALA A 280 5.21 12.10 18.39
CA ALA A 280 5.26 11.34 17.14
C ALA A 280 4.60 12.12 16.00
N GLN A 281 5.16 11.98 14.78
CA GLN A 281 4.72 12.75 13.61
C GLN A 281 4.49 11.82 12.42
N PHE A 282 3.33 11.96 11.78
CA PHE A 282 2.99 11.24 10.56
C PHE A 282 2.55 12.20 9.46
N HIS A 283 3.27 12.19 8.34
CA HIS A 283 2.91 12.98 7.15
C HIS A 283 2.65 12.05 5.99
N SER A 284 1.51 12.22 5.30
CA SER A 284 1.24 11.46 4.08
C SER A 284 0.77 12.34 2.95
N ARG A 285 1.27 12.06 1.75
CA ARG A 285 0.79 12.62 0.50
C ARG A 285 0.53 11.50 -0.49
N GLY A 286 -0.60 11.55 -1.18
CA GLY A 286 -0.94 10.52 -2.13
C GLY A 286 -1.72 11.00 -3.33
N VAL A 287 -1.55 10.26 -4.42
CA VAL A 287 -2.34 10.41 -5.64
C VAL A 287 -2.87 9.03 -6.03
N PHE A 288 -4.15 8.92 -6.30
CA PHE A 288 -4.74 7.75 -6.94
C PHE A 288 -5.43 8.16 -8.24
N MET A 289 -5.13 7.42 -9.32
CA MET A 289 -5.60 7.79 -10.66
C MET A 289 -6.19 6.57 -11.41
N PRO A 290 -7.35 6.06 -10.99
CA PRO A 290 -8.00 4.99 -11.73
C PRO A 290 -8.54 5.47 -13.08
N ARG A 291 -8.39 4.62 -14.11
CA ARG A 291 -8.88 4.83 -15.48
C ARG A 291 -9.59 3.57 -15.99
N ALA A 292 -10.21 3.66 -17.16
CA ALA A 292 -10.96 2.57 -17.80
C ALA A 292 -12.04 1.97 -16.88
N ARG A 293 -11.83 0.82 -16.29
CA ARG A 293 -12.73 0.16 -15.33
C ARG A 293 -12.01 -0.20 -14.03
N GLN A 294 -10.88 0.41 -13.78
CA GLN A 294 -10.09 0.19 -12.58
C GLN A 294 -10.86 0.67 -11.34
N HIS A 295 -10.61 0.00 -10.22
CA HIS A 295 -11.12 0.38 -8.91
C HIS A 295 -9.93 0.54 -7.95
N ILE A 296 -9.71 1.75 -7.45
CA ILE A 296 -8.67 2.03 -6.44
C ILE A 296 -9.35 2.50 -5.16
N ASP A 297 -9.06 1.82 -4.05
CA ASP A 297 -9.66 2.05 -2.74
C ASP A 297 -8.55 2.27 -1.69
N THR A 298 -8.40 3.51 -1.24
CA THR A 298 -7.43 3.90 -0.21
C THR A 298 -8.17 4.15 1.12
N GLN A 299 -7.82 3.36 2.12
CA GLN A 299 -8.34 3.44 3.48
C GLN A 299 -7.23 3.92 4.41
N LEU A 300 -7.27 5.17 4.83
CA LEU A 300 -6.31 5.77 5.75
C LEU A 300 -6.92 5.88 7.14
N ALA A 301 -6.27 5.29 8.14
CA ALA A 301 -6.64 5.42 9.55
C ALA A 301 -5.46 5.93 10.37
N ILE A 302 -5.62 7.08 11.01
CA ILE A 302 -4.59 7.67 11.86
C ILE A 302 -5.12 7.73 13.28
N ARG A 303 -4.33 7.25 14.25
CA ARG A 303 -4.70 7.24 15.66
C ARG A 303 -3.66 7.98 16.49
N HIS A 304 -4.07 9.10 17.05
CA HIS A 304 -3.30 9.85 18.02
C HIS A 304 -3.58 9.26 19.41
N GLN A 305 -2.59 8.55 19.97
CA GLN A 305 -2.73 7.82 21.25
C GLN A 305 -1.82 8.38 22.35
N ALA A 306 -1.00 9.38 22.02
CA ALA A 306 -0.08 10.03 22.92
C ALA A 306 -0.15 11.55 22.76
N ARG A 307 0.51 12.30 23.65
CA ARG A 307 0.44 13.77 23.71
C ARG A 307 1.27 14.44 22.63
N ASN A 308 0.82 15.63 22.22
CA ASN A 308 1.55 16.49 21.28
C ASN A 308 1.90 15.81 19.94
N THR A 309 1.10 14.85 19.52
CA THR A 309 1.30 14.14 18.27
C THR A 309 0.79 14.96 17.08
N THR A 310 1.42 14.82 15.92
CA THR A 310 1.04 15.59 14.72
C THR A 310 0.80 14.68 13.53
N SER A 311 -0.31 14.90 12.82
CA SER A 311 -0.52 14.27 11.52
C SER A 311 -0.99 15.27 10.46
N THR A 312 -0.41 15.16 9.26
CA THR A 312 -0.87 15.90 8.09
C THR A 312 -0.98 14.96 6.91
N SER A 313 -2.20 14.84 6.37
CA SER A 313 -2.47 13.96 5.25
C SER A 313 -3.13 14.72 4.11
N THR A 314 -2.48 14.72 2.93
CA THR A 314 -2.99 15.41 1.75
C THR A 314 -3.07 14.45 0.57
N TRP A 315 -4.28 14.22 0.06
CA TRP A 315 -4.52 13.25 -0.99
C TRP A 315 -5.27 13.87 -2.18
N ARG A 316 -4.97 13.38 -3.38
CA ARG A 316 -5.62 13.76 -4.62
C ARG A 316 -6.13 12.52 -5.34
N GLY A 317 -7.39 12.57 -5.77
CA GLY A 317 -7.97 11.56 -6.63
C GLY A 317 -8.27 12.12 -8.02
N VAL A 318 -8.01 11.36 -9.06
CA VAL A 318 -8.42 11.70 -10.42
C VAL A 318 -8.99 10.46 -11.07
N ALA A 319 -10.26 10.48 -11.45
CA ALA A 319 -10.90 9.34 -12.11
C ALA A 319 -11.35 9.71 -13.52
N SER A 320 -11.12 8.80 -14.47
CA SER A 320 -11.54 8.92 -15.87
C SER A 320 -12.32 7.70 -16.34
N ASP A 321 -12.94 7.80 -17.52
CA ASP A 321 -13.75 6.76 -18.16
C ASP A 321 -14.91 6.27 -17.28
N ARG A 322 -14.87 5.01 -16.84
CA ARG A 322 -15.81 4.35 -15.93
C ARG A 322 -15.12 3.85 -14.65
N ALA A 323 -13.99 4.45 -14.35
CA ALA A 323 -13.20 4.05 -13.20
C ALA A 323 -13.84 4.54 -11.90
N ARG A 324 -13.49 3.86 -10.82
CA ARG A 324 -13.94 4.18 -9.49
C ARG A 324 -12.77 4.41 -8.54
N GLY A 325 -12.77 5.54 -7.84
CA GLY A 325 -11.88 5.83 -6.74
C GLY A 325 -12.63 5.83 -5.41
N VAL A 326 -12.01 5.33 -4.36
CA VAL A 326 -12.52 5.41 -3.00
C VAL A 326 -11.41 5.95 -2.11
N PHE A 327 -11.74 6.93 -1.29
CA PHE A 327 -10.86 7.43 -0.26
C PHE A 327 -11.60 7.55 1.07
N ARG A 328 -11.20 6.77 2.07
CA ARG A 328 -11.64 6.96 3.45
C ARG A 328 -10.47 7.45 4.28
N GLY A 329 -10.65 8.59 4.95
CA GLY A 329 -9.66 9.17 5.86
C GLY A 329 -10.25 9.27 7.26
N ALA A 330 -9.88 8.35 8.15
CA ALA A 330 -10.33 8.33 9.52
C ALA A 330 -9.21 8.81 10.46
N MET A 331 -9.51 9.80 11.30
CA MET A 331 -8.63 10.28 12.36
C MET A 331 -9.29 10.08 13.71
N LEU A 332 -8.57 9.43 14.63
CA LEU A 332 -9.01 9.23 16.00
C LEU A 332 -8.00 9.89 16.95
N VAL A 333 -8.50 10.77 17.82
CA VAL A 333 -7.71 11.31 18.93
C VAL A 333 -8.20 10.68 20.22
N ALA A 334 -7.37 9.83 20.81
CA ALA A 334 -7.73 9.04 22.00
C ALA A 334 -7.80 9.91 23.27
N PRO A 335 -8.48 9.45 24.33
CA PRO A 335 -8.41 10.12 25.64
C PRO A 335 -6.97 10.30 26.10
N GLY A 336 -6.62 11.50 26.56
CA GLY A 336 -5.28 11.85 27.04
C GLY A 336 -4.25 12.20 25.95
N ALA A 337 -4.64 12.18 24.65
CA ALA A 337 -3.79 12.61 23.55
C ALA A 337 -3.84 14.15 23.34
N ASP A 338 -3.77 14.91 24.44
CA ASP A 338 -3.83 16.37 24.42
C ASP A 338 -2.66 17.00 23.67
N GLY A 339 -2.87 18.18 23.11
CA GLY A 339 -1.88 18.89 22.29
C GLY A 339 -1.72 18.32 20.88
N SER A 340 -2.54 17.35 20.49
CA SER A 340 -2.48 16.76 19.15
C SER A 340 -2.98 17.72 18.07
N ASP A 341 -2.31 17.66 16.87
CA ASP A 341 -2.68 18.42 15.68
C ASP A 341 -2.89 17.45 14.51
N ALA A 342 -4.16 17.31 14.06
CA ALA A 342 -4.58 16.31 13.10
C ALA A 342 -5.26 16.96 11.89
N ASN A 343 -4.61 16.92 10.72
CA ASN A 343 -5.11 17.55 9.50
C ASN A 343 -5.22 16.55 8.33
N LEU A 344 -6.39 16.50 7.68
CA LEU A 344 -6.64 15.69 6.51
C LEU A 344 -7.32 16.48 5.40
N SER A 345 -6.77 16.40 4.20
CA SER A 345 -7.34 17.01 2.99
C SER A 345 -7.38 16.01 1.84
N ASN A 346 -8.57 15.72 1.32
CA ASN A 346 -8.74 14.95 0.10
C ASN A 346 -9.50 15.79 -0.94
N LYS A 347 -8.87 16.05 -2.09
CA LYS A 347 -9.53 16.75 -3.21
C LYS A 347 -9.48 15.86 -4.44
N ASN A 348 -10.60 15.81 -5.17
CA ASN A 348 -10.78 14.85 -6.25
C ASN A 348 -11.32 15.53 -7.50
N LEU A 349 -10.90 15.04 -8.67
CA LEU A 349 -11.35 15.47 -9.98
C LEU A 349 -12.00 14.31 -10.75
N LEU A 350 -13.17 14.54 -11.31
CA LEU A 350 -13.81 13.66 -12.28
C LEU A 350 -13.54 14.19 -13.69
N LEU A 351 -12.85 13.42 -14.51
CA LEU A 351 -12.53 13.78 -15.90
C LEU A 351 -13.55 13.26 -16.89
N SER A 352 -14.44 12.37 -16.48
CA SER A 352 -15.49 11.76 -17.31
C SER A 352 -16.82 11.68 -16.57
N PRO A 353 -17.97 11.79 -17.26
CA PRO A 353 -19.29 11.73 -16.62
C PRO A 353 -19.62 10.40 -15.94
N SER A 354 -18.97 9.30 -16.38
CA SER A 354 -19.17 7.95 -15.84
C SER A 354 -18.13 7.55 -14.82
N ALA A 355 -17.17 8.42 -14.50
CA ALA A 355 -16.21 8.21 -13.42
C ALA A 355 -16.85 8.52 -12.07
N GLU A 356 -16.44 7.81 -11.04
CA GLU A 356 -16.96 7.96 -9.69
C GLU A 356 -15.81 8.03 -8.68
N ILE A 357 -15.93 8.95 -7.71
CA ILE A 357 -15.06 8.97 -6.53
C ILE A 357 -15.92 9.12 -5.28
N ASP A 358 -15.84 8.11 -4.42
CA ASP A 358 -16.41 8.15 -3.07
C ASP A 358 -15.34 8.65 -2.10
N THR A 359 -15.64 9.71 -1.35
CA THR A 359 -14.74 10.22 -0.31
C THR A 359 -15.45 10.30 1.02
N LYS A 360 -14.87 9.72 2.07
CA LYS A 360 -15.44 9.65 3.41
C LYS A 360 -14.39 10.08 4.46
N PRO A 361 -14.34 11.37 4.82
CA PRO A 361 -13.54 11.78 5.97
C PRO A 361 -14.29 11.50 7.27
N GLU A 362 -13.60 10.98 8.27
CA GLU A 362 -14.12 10.68 9.60
C GLU A 362 -13.21 11.28 10.67
N LEU A 363 -13.79 11.80 11.75
CA LEU A 363 -13.06 12.39 12.85
C LEU A 363 -13.74 12.02 14.18
N GLU A 364 -12.96 11.35 15.04
CA GLU A 364 -13.38 10.97 16.38
C GLU A 364 -12.41 11.59 17.38
N ILE A 365 -12.90 12.47 18.25
CA ILE A 365 -12.08 13.22 19.22
C ILE A 365 -12.55 12.93 20.62
N TYR A 366 -11.64 12.43 21.46
CA TYR A 366 -11.87 12.10 22.85
C TYR A 366 -10.90 12.82 23.82
N ALA A 367 -10.23 13.91 23.34
CA ALA A 367 -9.34 14.77 24.11
C ALA A 367 -9.79 16.24 23.96
N ASP A 368 -9.49 17.08 24.96
CA ASP A 368 -10.03 18.44 25.02
C ASP A 368 -9.17 19.49 24.31
N GLU A 369 -7.84 19.42 24.47
CA GLU A 369 -6.89 20.42 23.91
C GLU A 369 -6.28 19.91 22.60
N VAL A 370 -7.04 19.94 21.49
CA VAL A 370 -6.59 19.45 20.19
C VAL A 370 -6.89 20.43 19.08
N LYS A 371 -6.07 20.35 18.01
CA LYS A 371 -6.38 20.95 16.72
C LYS A 371 -6.70 19.84 15.74
N ALA A 372 -7.90 19.89 15.14
CA ALA A 372 -8.27 18.87 14.19
C ALA A 372 -9.07 19.49 13.03
N ALA A 373 -8.73 19.13 11.81
CA ALA A 373 -9.45 19.56 10.62
C ALA A 373 -9.46 18.45 9.58
N HIS A 374 -10.60 18.30 8.90
CA HIS A 374 -10.67 17.47 7.72
C HIS A 374 -11.46 18.17 6.61
N GLY A 375 -11.16 17.85 5.37
CA GLY A 375 -11.88 18.35 4.21
C GLY A 375 -11.82 17.38 3.05
N ALA A 376 -12.97 17.19 2.39
CA ALA A 376 -13.05 16.39 1.18
C ALA A 376 -13.88 17.12 0.12
N THR A 377 -13.44 17.03 -1.14
CA THR A 377 -14.17 17.60 -2.27
C THR A 377 -14.11 16.66 -3.47
N VAL A 378 -15.19 16.64 -4.24
CA VAL A 378 -15.24 16.03 -5.56
C VAL A 378 -15.73 17.11 -6.53
N GLY A 379 -14.98 17.35 -7.60
CA GLY A 379 -15.27 18.39 -8.56
C GLY A 379 -14.78 18.06 -9.95
N GLN A 380 -14.76 19.07 -10.80
CA GLN A 380 -14.25 19.01 -12.18
C GLN A 380 -13.18 20.07 -12.36
N LEU A 381 -12.49 20.03 -13.49
CA LEU A 381 -11.53 21.07 -13.86
C LEU A 381 -12.25 22.43 -13.97
N ASP A 382 -11.58 23.50 -13.51
CA ASP A 382 -12.11 24.85 -13.58
C ASP A 382 -12.23 25.29 -15.05
N GLU A 383 -13.46 25.54 -15.49
CA GLU A 383 -13.76 25.96 -16.85
C GLU A 383 -13.16 27.34 -17.21
N ARG A 384 -12.97 28.23 -16.22
CA ARG A 384 -12.29 29.52 -16.45
C ARG A 384 -10.81 29.32 -16.74
N ALA A 385 -10.15 28.41 -16.01
CA ALA A 385 -8.78 28.05 -16.25
C ALA A 385 -8.61 27.38 -17.62
N LEU A 386 -9.52 26.48 -18.01
CA LEU A 386 -9.56 25.87 -19.33
C LEU A 386 -9.74 26.90 -20.43
N PHE A 387 -10.73 27.82 -20.27
CA PHE A 387 -10.96 28.90 -21.23
C PHE A 387 -9.73 29.81 -21.39
N TYR A 388 -9.07 30.17 -20.28
CA TYR A 388 -7.84 30.99 -20.30
C TYR A 388 -6.73 30.32 -21.10
N LEU A 389 -6.45 29.04 -20.85
CA LEU A 389 -5.42 28.30 -21.58
C LEU A 389 -5.76 28.20 -23.09
N ARG A 390 -7.01 27.92 -23.40
CA ARG A 390 -7.49 27.87 -24.79
C ARG A 390 -7.38 29.21 -25.52
N SER A 391 -7.66 30.32 -24.84
CA SER A 391 -7.49 31.66 -25.42
C SER A 391 -6.03 32.01 -25.74
N ARG A 392 -5.06 31.25 -25.18
CA ARG A 392 -3.63 31.32 -25.49
C ARG A 392 -3.18 30.34 -26.56
N GLY A 393 -4.09 29.67 -27.25
CA GLY A 393 -3.80 28.74 -28.34
C GLY A 393 -3.49 27.30 -27.91
N ILE A 394 -3.62 26.98 -26.62
CA ILE A 394 -3.46 25.59 -26.12
C ILE A 394 -4.71 24.79 -26.49
N SER A 395 -4.55 23.59 -27.02
CA SER A 395 -5.69 22.71 -27.32
C SER A 395 -6.48 22.34 -26.05
N MET A 396 -7.73 21.91 -26.18
CA MET A 396 -8.55 21.47 -25.05
C MET A 396 -7.89 20.28 -24.33
N ALA A 397 -7.36 19.33 -25.09
CA ALA A 397 -6.66 18.16 -24.60
C ALA A 397 -5.44 18.55 -23.74
N GLU A 398 -4.56 19.37 -24.28
CA GLU A 398 -3.37 19.86 -23.57
C GLU A 398 -3.74 20.69 -22.34
N ALA A 399 -4.76 21.56 -22.42
CA ALA A 399 -5.20 22.37 -21.29
C ALA A 399 -5.70 21.49 -20.13
N ARG A 400 -6.49 20.43 -20.44
CA ARG A 400 -6.94 19.47 -19.43
C ARG A 400 -5.77 18.70 -18.82
N ALA A 401 -4.83 18.22 -19.64
CA ALA A 401 -3.64 17.52 -19.19
C ALA A 401 -2.78 18.40 -18.27
N LEU A 402 -2.54 19.67 -18.64
CA LEU A 402 -1.76 20.61 -17.84
C LEU A 402 -2.39 20.88 -16.47
N LEU A 403 -3.70 21.14 -16.41
CA LEU A 403 -4.39 21.41 -15.15
C LEU A 403 -4.42 20.18 -14.25
N THR A 404 -4.67 18.98 -14.83
CA THR A 404 -4.66 17.71 -14.08
C THR A 404 -3.25 17.41 -13.56
N ALA A 405 -2.22 17.60 -14.38
CA ALA A 405 -0.83 17.44 -13.98
C ALA A 405 -0.47 18.35 -12.80
N ALA A 406 -0.80 19.64 -12.89
CA ALA A 406 -0.54 20.60 -11.83
C ALA A 406 -1.24 20.22 -10.52
N PHE A 407 -2.49 19.76 -10.60
CA PHE A 407 -3.27 19.30 -9.45
C PHE A 407 -2.62 18.12 -8.71
N CYS A 408 -2.04 17.17 -9.45
CA CYS A 408 -1.41 15.98 -8.89
C CYS A 408 0.04 16.20 -8.47
N ARG A 409 0.84 16.95 -9.27
CA ARG A 409 2.28 17.15 -9.01
C ARG A 409 2.56 17.80 -7.67
N ALA A 410 1.69 18.68 -7.20
CA ALA A 410 1.79 19.28 -5.87
C ALA A 410 1.94 18.27 -4.72
N MET A 411 1.59 16.99 -4.95
CA MET A 411 1.77 15.91 -3.96
C MET A 411 3.19 15.35 -3.94
N LEU A 412 4.03 15.70 -4.90
CA LEU A 412 5.41 15.22 -5.03
C LEU A 412 6.44 16.32 -4.70
N ASP A 413 6.01 17.58 -4.49
CA ASP A 413 6.91 18.74 -4.39
C ASP A 413 7.86 18.69 -3.18
N ASP A 414 7.47 18.02 -2.10
CA ASP A 414 8.26 17.87 -0.88
C ASP A 414 9.09 16.56 -0.81
N LEU A 415 9.09 15.76 -1.89
CA LEU A 415 9.98 14.61 -1.97
C LEU A 415 11.45 15.09 -1.96
N PRO A 416 12.26 14.64 -0.97
CA PRO A 416 13.60 15.15 -0.81
C PRO A 416 14.57 14.68 -1.90
N ASN A 417 14.34 13.51 -2.50
CA ASN A 417 15.16 12.98 -3.58
C ASN A 417 14.65 13.47 -4.93
N GLU A 418 15.45 14.35 -5.59
CA GLU A 418 15.08 14.97 -6.86
C GLU A 418 14.90 13.97 -7.99
N ALA A 419 15.80 12.98 -8.12
CA ALA A 419 15.69 11.96 -9.17
C ALA A 419 14.41 11.12 -9.01
N LEU A 420 14.04 10.78 -7.77
CA LEU A 420 12.78 10.08 -7.48
C LEU A 420 11.57 10.96 -7.80
N ARG A 421 11.60 12.24 -7.44
CA ARG A 421 10.53 13.19 -7.73
C ARG A 421 10.32 13.36 -9.24
N GLU A 422 11.38 13.47 -10.03
CA GLU A 422 11.31 13.53 -11.48
C GLU A 422 10.76 12.26 -12.10
N HIS A 423 11.25 11.10 -11.63
CA HIS A 423 10.74 9.80 -12.08
C HIS A 423 9.23 9.67 -11.80
N LEU A 424 8.79 9.92 -10.57
CA LEU A 424 7.36 9.85 -10.22
C LEU A 424 6.51 10.87 -10.98
N SER A 425 7.04 12.06 -11.23
CA SER A 425 6.37 13.06 -12.06
C SER A 425 6.19 12.57 -13.49
N THR A 426 7.19 11.90 -14.06
CA THR A 426 7.11 11.29 -15.39
C THR A 426 6.08 10.17 -15.44
N GLN A 427 6.07 9.28 -14.44
CA GLN A 427 5.06 8.21 -14.32
C GLN A 427 3.65 8.78 -14.21
N LEU A 428 3.46 9.80 -13.39
CA LEU A 428 2.18 10.48 -13.26
C LEU A 428 1.72 11.10 -14.59
N LEU A 429 2.61 11.80 -15.30
CA LEU A 429 2.29 12.44 -16.58
C LEU A 429 1.93 11.41 -17.66
N SER A 430 2.66 10.29 -17.72
CA SER A 430 2.38 9.21 -18.68
C SER A 430 1.05 8.49 -18.41
N HIS A 431 0.52 8.60 -17.20
CA HIS A 431 -0.75 7.98 -16.79
C HIS A 431 -1.96 8.90 -17.03
N LEU A 432 -1.73 10.19 -17.32
CA LEU A 432 -2.83 11.10 -17.66
C LEU A 432 -3.57 10.58 -18.92
N PRO A 433 -4.91 10.69 -18.95
CA PRO A 433 -5.68 10.27 -20.12
C PRO A 433 -5.22 11.06 -21.34
N ASN A 434 -4.91 10.34 -22.42
CA ASN A 434 -4.75 10.92 -23.73
C ASN A 434 -6.14 11.37 -24.21
N THR A 435 -6.41 12.64 -24.14
CA THR A 435 -7.71 13.25 -24.49
C THR A 435 -7.71 13.75 -25.91
#